data_4fbb6b1fb856a8c066df925c0a7caff4
#
_entry.id   4fbb6b1fb856a8c066df925c0a7caff4
#
_cell.length_a   1.000
_cell.length_b   1.000
_cell.length_c   1.000
_cell.angle_alpha   90.00
_cell.angle_beta   90.00
_cell.angle_gamma   90.00
#
_symmetry.space_group_name_H-M   'P 1'
#
loop_
_entity.id
_entity.type
_entity.pdbx_description
1 polymer ?
#
loop_
_entity_poly.entity_id
_entity_poly.type
_entity_poly.pdbx_seq_one_letter_code
_entity_poly.pdbx_strand_id
1 'polypeptide(L)'
;MCAVLSGLLLGSSAMTVVPATTYAASNDKQVTIYLTRHGETTGNVMQRVQGSSDFPLTKNGITVANDLGYGLKGIKFKHAYTGNLTRQEVTAQQALKYSANPNTKITTTPMLREGGYGSFEGDSIEADNQKIANVYGYQDGKQFQQATGKDYWNKLQDAYHKLDMDNSQNTKLAKSDRAESSAQVQKRMNSELLHIAKTTQEQGGGNVLVVSSGMSINEYLSTISKKYDGKPM
;
A
#
# COMPACT_ATOMS: atom_id res chain seq x y z
N MET A 1 -8.50 5.70 6.03
CA MET A 1 -7.69 6.88 6.34
C MET A 1 -6.79 7.16 5.14
N CYS A 2 -6.79 8.38 4.61
CA CYS A 2 -5.98 8.76 3.44
C CYS A 2 -4.69 9.41 3.96
N ALA A 3 -3.52 8.92 3.55
CA ALA A 3 -2.26 9.57 3.86
C ALA A 3 -1.87 10.52 2.71
N VAL A 4 -1.57 11.77 3.04
CA VAL A 4 -1.07 12.78 2.09
C VAL A 4 0.44 12.85 2.24
N LEU A 5 1.18 12.45 1.21
CA LEU A 5 2.63 12.59 1.14
C LEU A 5 2.97 13.86 0.32
N SER A 6 3.41 14.89 1.01
CA SER A 6 3.89 16.14 0.40
C SER A 6 5.42 16.13 0.39
N GLY A 7 6.00 16.04 -0.80
CA GLY A 7 7.34 16.49 -1.09
C GLY A 7 8.52 15.63 -0.63
N LEU A 8 9.10 14.88 -1.56
CA LEU A 8 10.50 14.43 -1.44
C LEU A 8 11.39 15.44 -2.16
N LEU A 9 12.14 16.23 -1.40
CA LEU A 9 13.26 17.05 -1.90
C LEU A 9 14.53 16.18 -1.89
N LEU A 10 14.99 15.78 -3.05
CA LEU A 10 16.34 15.27 -3.23
C LEU A 10 17.28 16.48 -3.33
N GLY A 11 18.05 16.73 -2.27
CA GLY A 11 19.06 17.77 -2.25
C GLY A 11 20.23 17.34 -1.38
N SER A 12 21.41 17.27 -1.97
CA SER A 12 22.68 17.08 -1.28
C SER A 12 22.99 18.23 -0.33
N SER A 13 23.57 17.89 0.80
CA SER A 13 23.91 18.74 1.94
C SER A 13 24.83 19.91 1.55
N ALA A 14 24.32 21.13 1.70
CA ALA A 14 25.08 22.31 2.11
C ALA A 14 24.12 23.22 2.87
N MET A 15 24.37 23.40 4.17
CA MET A 15 23.67 24.41 4.97
C MET A 15 24.13 25.79 4.50
N THR A 16 23.30 26.45 3.69
CA THR A 16 23.35 27.90 3.52
C THR A 16 22.00 28.46 3.92
N VAL A 17 22.01 29.36 4.91
CA VAL A 17 20.86 30.15 5.30
C VAL A 17 20.48 31.04 4.11
N VAL A 18 19.37 30.73 3.43
CA VAL A 18 18.81 31.53 2.34
C VAL A 18 17.60 32.28 2.88
N PRO A 19 17.50 33.61 2.65
CA PRO A 19 16.38 34.41 3.14
C PRO A 19 15.06 33.97 2.50
N ALA A 20 13.98 34.12 3.25
CA ALA A 20 12.62 33.57 3.02
C ALA A 20 11.87 34.06 1.75
N THR A 21 12.53 34.73 0.82
CA THR A 21 11.88 35.34 -0.36
C THR A 21 11.99 34.57 -1.67
N THR A 22 12.62 33.39 -1.69
CA THR A 22 12.83 32.62 -2.92
C THR A 22 11.90 31.40 -3.09
N TYR A 23 10.88 31.22 -2.24
CA TYR A 23 9.94 30.09 -2.35
C TYR A 23 8.75 30.28 -3.29
N ALA A 24 8.71 31.37 -4.06
CA ALA A 24 7.57 31.68 -4.94
C ALA A 24 7.71 31.16 -6.40
N ALA A 25 8.72 30.37 -6.74
CA ALA A 25 9.03 30.10 -8.14
C ALA A 25 9.19 28.62 -8.51
N SER A 26 8.31 27.71 -8.01
CA SER A 26 8.18 26.36 -8.64
C SER A 26 6.95 25.55 -8.19
N ASN A 27 5.80 26.17 -7.90
CA ASN A 27 4.58 25.42 -7.57
C ASN A 27 4.05 24.55 -8.73
N ASP A 28 4.45 24.83 -9.96
CA ASP A 28 3.95 24.14 -11.14
C ASP A 28 4.46 22.69 -11.31
N LYS A 29 5.46 22.28 -10.54
CA LYS A 29 6.05 20.93 -10.61
C LYS A 29 5.91 20.13 -9.32
N GLN A 30 5.16 20.62 -8.36
CA GLN A 30 4.88 19.88 -7.13
C GLN A 30 3.99 18.68 -7.43
N VAL A 31 4.32 17.52 -6.86
CA VAL A 31 3.52 16.31 -6.94
C VAL A 31 2.96 15.98 -5.55
N THR A 32 1.65 15.75 -5.49
CA THR A 32 0.98 15.25 -4.29
C THR A 32 0.39 13.88 -4.59
N ILE A 33 0.85 12.85 -3.88
CA ILE A 33 0.32 11.48 -3.98
C ILE A 33 -0.68 11.27 -2.84
N TYR A 34 -1.93 10.99 -3.21
CA TYR A 34 -2.99 10.55 -2.31
C TYR A 34 -3.00 9.02 -2.29
N LEU A 35 -2.29 8.46 -1.32
CA LEU A 35 -2.15 7.00 -1.17
C LEU A 35 -3.24 6.47 -0.23
N THR A 36 -4.00 5.47 -0.69
CA THR A 36 -5.10 4.88 0.07
C THR A 36 -5.16 3.37 -0.09
N ARG A 37 -5.75 2.71 0.90
CA ARG A 37 -6.12 1.29 0.85
C ARG A 37 -7.42 1.10 0.08
N HIS A 38 -7.59 -0.07 -0.56
CA HIS A 38 -8.87 -0.51 -1.13
C HIS A 38 -9.97 -0.64 -0.06
N GLY A 39 -11.24 -0.57 -0.48
CA GLY A 39 -12.42 -0.79 0.37
C GLY A 39 -12.49 -2.21 0.94
N GLU A 40 -13.39 -2.42 1.89
CA GLU A 40 -13.63 -3.74 2.50
C GLU A 40 -13.98 -4.79 1.45
N THR A 41 -13.38 -5.99 1.57
CA THR A 41 -13.62 -7.14 0.69
C THR A 41 -14.35 -8.26 1.44
N THR A 42 -14.91 -9.20 0.69
CA THR A 42 -15.43 -10.45 1.27
C THR A 42 -14.33 -11.22 2.00
N GLY A 43 -13.08 -11.17 1.52
CA GLY A 43 -11.92 -11.75 2.21
C GLY A 43 -11.65 -11.10 3.57
N ASN A 44 -11.83 -9.77 3.71
CA ASN A 44 -11.73 -9.09 5.00
C ASN A 44 -12.80 -9.59 5.98
N VAL A 45 -14.05 -9.68 5.53
CA VAL A 45 -15.17 -10.16 6.37
C VAL A 45 -14.95 -11.61 6.81
N MET A 46 -14.45 -12.46 5.89
CA MET A 46 -14.18 -13.87 6.17
C MET A 46 -12.83 -14.12 6.87
N GLN A 47 -12.07 -13.05 7.18
CA GLN A 47 -10.74 -13.14 7.79
C GLN A 47 -9.80 -14.06 6.99
N ARG A 48 -9.71 -13.80 5.67
CA ARG A 48 -8.84 -14.55 4.76
C ARG A 48 -7.59 -13.77 4.39
N VAL A 49 -6.49 -14.48 4.24
CA VAL A 49 -5.24 -13.96 3.66
C VAL A 49 -5.50 -13.61 2.18
N GLN A 50 -5.18 -12.40 1.78
CA GLN A 50 -5.51 -11.90 0.45
C GLN A 50 -4.38 -11.02 -0.12
N GLY A 51 -3.35 -11.63 -0.62
CA GLY A 51 -2.31 -11.00 -1.42
C GLY A 51 -2.71 -11.01 -2.90
N SER A 52 -2.35 -12.08 -3.60
CA SER A 52 -2.76 -12.33 -5.00
C SER A 52 -4.19 -12.85 -5.12
N SER A 53 -4.78 -13.42 -4.07
CA SER A 53 -6.20 -13.80 -4.02
C SER A 53 -7.10 -12.58 -4.18
N ASP A 54 -7.91 -12.56 -5.23
CA ASP A 54 -8.71 -11.38 -5.60
C ASP A 54 -10.17 -11.51 -5.12
N PHE A 55 -10.40 -11.13 -3.87
CA PHE A 55 -11.73 -11.07 -3.28
C PHE A 55 -12.45 -9.77 -3.67
N PRO A 56 -13.75 -9.82 -4.06
CA PRO A 56 -14.51 -8.62 -4.44
C PRO A 56 -14.79 -7.72 -3.24
N LEU A 57 -15.02 -6.43 -3.52
CA LEU A 57 -15.53 -5.50 -2.51
C LEU A 57 -16.92 -5.92 -2.01
N THR A 58 -17.17 -5.71 -0.72
CA THR A 58 -18.51 -5.81 -0.14
C THR A 58 -19.33 -4.56 -0.50
N LYS A 59 -20.64 -4.58 -0.19
CA LYS A 59 -21.47 -3.37 -0.29
C LYS A 59 -20.91 -2.23 0.57
N ASN A 60 -20.44 -2.56 1.78
CA ASN A 60 -19.78 -1.60 2.67
C ASN A 60 -18.48 -1.07 2.05
N GLY A 61 -17.66 -1.94 1.45
CA GLY A 61 -16.43 -1.54 0.75
C GLY A 61 -16.70 -0.56 -0.40
N ILE A 62 -17.77 -0.78 -1.17
CA ILE A 62 -18.23 0.17 -2.20
C ILE A 62 -18.65 1.51 -1.57
N THR A 63 -19.41 1.48 -0.46
CA THR A 63 -19.82 2.71 0.24
C THR A 63 -18.62 3.49 0.72
N VAL A 64 -17.66 2.83 1.36
CA VAL A 64 -16.41 3.47 1.83
C VAL A 64 -15.59 4.07 0.68
N ALA A 65 -15.55 3.40 -0.49
CA ALA A 65 -14.91 3.94 -1.68
C ALA A 65 -15.62 5.19 -2.23
N ASN A 66 -16.97 5.23 -2.15
CA ASN A 66 -17.75 6.41 -2.51
C ASN A 66 -17.49 7.57 -1.52
N ASP A 67 -17.45 7.28 -0.22
CA ASP A 67 -17.17 8.26 0.84
C ASP A 67 -15.76 8.84 0.72
N LEU A 68 -14.78 8.01 0.36
CA LEU A 68 -13.45 8.49 -0.02
C LEU A 68 -13.55 9.51 -1.16
N GLY A 69 -14.32 9.20 -2.20
CA GLY A 69 -14.56 10.12 -3.32
C GLY A 69 -15.19 11.44 -2.86
N TYR A 70 -16.19 11.40 -1.98
CA TYR A 70 -16.77 12.61 -1.41
C TYR A 70 -15.76 13.44 -0.61
N GLY A 71 -14.90 12.79 0.17
CA GLY A 71 -13.82 13.46 0.91
C GLY A 71 -12.74 14.08 0.02
N LEU A 72 -12.61 13.61 -1.22
CA LEU A 72 -11.67 14.11 -2.22
C LEU A 72 -12.27 15.16 -3.19
N LYS A 73 -13.51 15.59 -2.97
CA LYS A 73 -14.13 16.64 -3.80
C LYS A 73 -13.30 17.93 -3.80
N GLY A 74 -13.18 18.52 -4.99
CA GLY A 74 -12.38 19.74 -5.20
C GLY A 74 -10.91 19.47 -5.54
N ILE A 75 -10.40 18.26 -5.31
CA ILE A 75 -9.07 17.85 -5.74
C ILE A 75 -9.14 17.43 -7.20
N LYS A 76 -8.32 18.05 -8.05
CA LYS A 76 -8.18 17.68 -9.46
C LYS A 76 -7.03 16.67 -9.58
N PHE A 77 -7.35 15.45 -9.99
CA PHE A 77 -6.36 14.40 -10.24
C PHE A 77 -5.92 14.40 -11.71
N LYS A 78 -4.61 14.46 -11.94
CA LYS A 78 -4.04 14.28 -13.28
C LYS A 78 -4.09 12.83 -13.72
N HIS A 79 -3.87 11.92 -12.79
CA HIS A 79 -3.78 10.49 -13.03
C HIS A 79 -4.18 9.71 -11.78
N ALA A 80 -4.54 8.44 -11.97
CA ALA A 80 -4.69 7.49 -10.90
C ALA A 80 -3.92 6.22 -11.21
N TYR A 81 -3.35 5.60 -10.19
CA TYR A 81 -2.64 4.32 -10.27
C TYR A 81 -3.22 3.34 -9.24
N THR A 82 -3.29 2.09 -9.62
CA THR A 82 -3.79 1.03 -8.73
C THR A 82 -2.94 -0.23 -8.87
N GLY A 83 -2.95 -1.09 -7.86
CA GLY A 83 -2.65 -2.49 -8.07
C GLY A 83 -3.65 -3.08 -9.07
N ASN A 84 -3.28 -4.17 -9.72
CA ASN A 84 -4.11 -4.80 -10.77
C ASN A 84 -5.03 -5.91 -10.21
N LEU A 85 -5.59 -5.69 -9.03
CA LEU A 85 -6.59 -6.55 -8.42
C LEU A 85 -7.92 -5.80 -8.36
N THR A 86 -9.02 -6.51 -8.62
CA THR A 86 -10.37 -5.93 -8.74
C THR A 86 -10.73 -5.00 -7.58
N ARG A 87 -10.40 -5.38 -6.34
CA ARG A 87 -10.67 -4.57 -5.15
C ARG A 87 -10.02 -3.19 -5.20
N GLN A 88 -8.81 -3.08 -5.77
CA GLN A 88 -8.07 -1.81 -5.88
C GLN A 88 -8.61 -0.97 -7.04
N GLU A 89 -8.87 -1.59 -8.19
CA GLU A 89 -9.39 -0.91 -9.37
C GLU A 89 -10.79 -0.33 -9.12
N VAL A 90 -11.70 -1.13 -8.55
CA VAL A 90 -13.06 -0.69 -8.25
C VAL A 90 -13.05 0.44 -7.20
N THR A 91 -12.18 0.37 -6.18
CA THR A 91 -12.04 1.46 -5.22
C THR A 91 -11.62 2.77 -5.90
N ALA A 92 -10.63 2.72 -6.80
CA ALA A 92 -10.21 3.90 -7.56
C ALA A 92 -11.32 4.47 -8.44
N GLN A 93 -12.05 3.61 -9.15
CA GLN A 93 -13.16 4.00 -10.01
C GLN A 93 -14.26 4.72 -9.22
N GLN A 94 -14.66 4.18 -8.06
CA GLN A 94 -15.66 4.81 -7.21
C GLN A 94 -15.15 6.13 -6.63
N ALA A 95 -13.92 6.16 -6.10
CA ALA A 95 -13.34 7.38 -5.55
C ALA A 95 -13.26 8.51 -6.60
N LEU A 96 -12.81 8.21 -7.82
CA LEU A 96 -12.76 9.19 -8.91
C LEU A 96 -14.15 9.67 -9.34
N LYS A 97 -15.11 8.76 -9.45
CA LYS A 97 -16.51 9.11 -9.80
C LYS A 97 -17.10 10.10 -8.82
N TYR A 98 -16.99 9.83 -7.52
CA TYR A 98 -17.62 10.65 -6.47
C TYR A 98 -16.80 11.88 -6.07
N SER A 99 -15.52 11.97 -6.47
CA SER A 99 -14.69 13.18 -6.32
C SER A 99 -14.82 14.16 -7.49
N ALA A 100 -15.72 13.91 -8.44
CA ALA A 100 -15.90 14.68 -9.68
C ALA A 100 -14.67 14.64 -10.63
N ASN A 101 -13.99 13.47 -10.67
CA ASN A 101 -12.88 13.18 -11.58
C ASN A 101 -13.15 11.94 -12.48
N PRO A 102 -14.36 11.73 -13.04
CA PRO A 102 -14.73 10.47 -13.68
C PRO A 102 -13.90 10.11 -14.92
N ASN A 103 -13.28 11.10 -15.54
CA ASN A 103 -12.48 10.93 -16.76
C ASN A 103 -10.97 10.80 -16.47
N THR A 104 -10.55 10.77 -15.21
CA THR A 104 -9.14 10.56 -14.86
C THR A 104 -8.70 9.17 -15.28
N LYS A 105 -7.62 9.09 -16.06
CA LYS A 105 -7.06 7.82 -16.50
C LYS A 105 -6.56 7.01 -15.31
N ILE A 106 -6.92 5.74 -15.24
CA ILE A 106 -6.40 4.77 -14.28
C ILE A 106 -5.35 3.91 -14.99
N THR A 107 -4.18 3.77 -14.39
CA THR A 107 -3.15 2.82 -14.80
C THR A 107 -2.99 1.76 -13.72
N THR A 108 -3.07 0.49 -14.10
CA THR A 108 -2.88 -0.65 -13.21
C THR A 108 -1.44 -1.14 -13.27
N THR A 109 -0.88 -1.54 -12.12
CA THR A 109 0.47 -2.09 -12.03
C THR A 109 0.56 -3.14 -10.93
N PRO A 110 1.21 -4.29 -11.16
CA PRO A 110 1.42 -5.28 -10.11
C PRO A 110 2.31 -4.77 -8.98
N MET A 111 3.06 -3.69 -9.22
CA MET A 111 3.96 -3.09 -8.21
C MET A 111 3.22 -2.48 -7.02
N LEU A 112 1.93 -2.16 -7.18
CA LEU A 112 1.06 -1.61 -6.13
C LEU A 112 0.13 -2.66 -5.48
N ARG A 113 0.33 -3.96 -5.75
CA ARG A 113 -0.42 -5.04 -5.08
C ARG A 113 -0.12 -5.12 -3.59
N GLU A 114 -0.95 -5.91 -2.88
CA GLU A 114 -0.60 -6.42 -1.55
C GLU A 114 0.63 -7.32 -1.61
N GLY A 115 1.27 -7.58 -0.46
CA GLY A 115 2.31 -8.60 -0.34
C GLY A 115 1.79 -9.94 -0.84
N GLY A 116 2.63 -10.68 -1.57
CA GLY A 116 2.33 -12.07 -1.91
C GLY A 116 2.51 -12.97 -0.69
N TYR A 117 1.59 -13.91 -0.47
CA TYR A 117 1.63 -14.84 0.66
C TYR A 117 1.88 -16.30 0.25
N GLY A 118 2.10 -16.53 -1.04
CA GLY A 118 2.47 -17.85 -1.57
C GLY A 118 1.42 -18.92 -1.24
N SER A 119 1.86 -20.00 -0.61
CA SER A 119 0.99 -21.13 -0.24
C SER A 119 -0.06 -20.81 0.84
N PHE A 120 -0.05 -19.60 1.41
CA PHE A 120 -1.03 -19.14 2.39
C PHE A 120 -2.17 -18.28 1.78
N GLU A 121 -2.14 -18.07 0.47
CA GLU A 121 -3.20 -17.32 -0.21
C GLU A 121 -4.58 -17.96 -0.01
N GLY A 122 -5.52 -17.20 0.56
CA GLY A 122 -6.88 -17.67 0.86
C GLY A 122 -7.02 -18.40 2.20
N ASP A 123 -5.93 -18.65 2.93
CA ASP A 123 -5.97 -19.30 4.23
C ASP A 123 -6.70 -18.45 5.29
N SER A 124 -7.10 -19.09 6.39
CA SER A 124 -7.64 -18.39 7.55
C SER A 124 -6.52 -17.69 8.31
N ILE A 125 -6.68 -16.36 8.52
CA ILE A 125 -5.73 -15.58 9.33
C ILE A 125 -5.63 -16.17 10.75
N GLU A 126 -6.73 -16.63 11.34
CA GLU A 126 -6.73 -17.26 12.67
C GLU A 126 -5.90 -18.54 12.70
N ALA A 127 -6.05 -19.40 11.67
CA ALA A 127 -5.30 -20.65 11.57
C ALA A 127 -3.79 -20.43 11.41
N ASP A 128 -3.39 -19.30 10.83
CA ASP A 128 -1.98 -18.98 10.60
C ASP A 128 -1.33 -18.25 11.78
N ASN A 129 -2.11 -17.58 12.62
CA ASN A 129 -1.60 -16.77 13.73
C ASN A 129 -0.59 -17.51 14.61
N GLN A 130 -0.85 -18.78 14.95
CA GLN A 130 0.06 -19.58 15.77
C GLN A 130 1.33 -19.93 15.03
N LYS A 131 1.24 -20.32 13.75
CA LYS A 131 2.41 -20.64 12.91
C LYS A 131 3.32 -19.42 12.79
N ILE A 132 2.73 -18.24 12.58
CA ILE A 132 3.44 -16.96 12.46
C ILE A 132 4.13 -16.59 13.77
N ALA A 133 3.43 -16.68 14.90
CA ALA A 133 4.00 -16.39 16.23
C ALA A 133 5.20 -17.31 16.52
N ASN A 134 5.09 -18.59 16.18
CA ASN A 134 6.14 -19.59 16.39
C ASN A 134 7.43 -19.29 15.61
N VAL A 135 7.35 -18.61 14.44
CA VAL A 135 8.54 -18.21 13.66
C VAL A 135 9.52 -17.39 14.50
N TYR A 136 9.00 -16.61 15.45
CA TYR A 136 9.78 -15.74 16.32
C TYR A 136 9.79 -16.18 17.80
N GLY A 137 9.27 -17.37 18.11
CA GLY A 137 9.26 -17.92 19.47
C GLY A 137 8.22 -17.33 20.41
N TYR A 138 7.18 -16.68 19.88
CA TYR A 138 6.06 -16.16 20.69
C TYR A 138 4.99 -17.22 20.92
N GLN A 139 4.27 -17.11 22.04
CA GLN A 139 3.23 -18.07 22.42
C GLN A 139 1.99 -17.99 21.52
N ASP A 140 1.62 -16.78 21.08
CA ASP A 140 0.47 -16.52 20.24
C ASP A 140 0.62 -15.22 19.41
N GLY A 141 -0.31 -15.01 18.49
CA GLY A 141 -0.31 -13.85 17.62
C GLY A 141 -0.46 -12.51 18.37
N LYS A 142 -1.14 -12.49 19.53
CA LYS A 142 -1.30 -11.28 20.34
C LYS A 142 0.03 -10.87 20.97
N GLN A 143 0.76 -11.85 21.55
CA GLN A 143 2.08 -11.59 22.10
C GLN A 143 3.05 -11.14 20.99
N PHE A 144 3.02 -11.78 19.83
CA PHE A 144 3.80 -11.38 18.67
C PHE A 144 3.53 -9.93 18.28
N GLN A 145 2.25 -9.53 18.14
CA GLN A 145 1.87 -8.17 17.76
C GLN A 145 2.35 -7.14 18.80
N GLN A 146 2.16 -7.42 20.09
CA GLN A 146 2.57 -6.53 21.16
C GLN A 146 4.10 -6.34 21.21
N ALA A 147 4.84 -7.43 21.06
CA ALA A 147 6.30 -7.42 21.14
C ALA A 147 6.97 -6.74 19.94
N THR A 148 6.36 -6.86 18.76
CA THR A 148 6.92 -6.30 17.52
C THR A 148 6.55 -4.83 17.30
N GLY A 149 5.46 -4.35 17.90
CA GLY A 149 5.06 -2.95 17.87
C GLY A 149 4.97 -2.39 16.44
N LYS A 150 5.71 -1.33 16.15
CA LYS A 150 5.72 -0.70 14.83
C LYS A 150 6.26 -1.58 13.70
N ASP A 151 7.05 -2.61 14.02
CA ASP A 151 7.63 -3.52 13.04
C ASP A 151 6.71 -4.71 12.74
N TYR A 152 5.51 -4.73 13.33
CA TYR A 152 4.56 -5.86 13.23
C TYR A 152 4.33 -6.29 11.78
N TRP A 153 4.02 -5.34 10.89
CA TRP A 153 3.67 -5.66 9.49
C TRP A 153 4.84 -6.24 8.71
N ASN A 154 6.04 -5.69 8.89
CA ASN A 154 7.25 -6.21 8.26
C ASN A 154 7.53 -7.64 8.73
N LYS A 155 7.47 -7.86 10.04
CA LYS A 155 7.71 -9.19 10.62
C LYS A 155 6.62 -10.20 10.26
N LEU A 156 5.38 -9.77 10.13
CA LEU A 156 4.27 -10.60 9.67
C LEU A 156 4.52 -11.09 8.22
N GLN A 157 4.88 -10.19 7.33
CA GLN A 157 5.22 -10.52 5.94
C GLN A 157 6.43 -11.47 5.87
N ASP A 158 7.48 -11.19 6.64
CA ASP A 158 8.68 -12.03 6.69
C ASP A 158 8.40 -13.42 7.29
N ALA A 159 7.44 -13.53 8.22
CA ALA A 159 7.00 -14.82 8.73
C ALA A 159 6.29 -15.67 7.66
N TYR A 160 5.38 -15.07 6.91
CA TYR A 160 4.75 -15.73 5.77
C TYR A 160 5.79 -16.16 4.73
N HIS A 161 6.71 -15.26 4.38
CA HIS A 161 7.80 -15.57 3.45
C HIS A 161 8.62 -16.77 3.92
N LYS A 162 9.06 -16.78 5.19
CA LYS A 162 9.84 -17.89 5.75
C LYS A 162 9.07 -19.20 5.71
N LEU A 163 7.83 -19.21 6.20
CA LEU A 163 6.99 -20.40 6.24
C LEU A 163 6.69 -20.94 4.83
N ASP A 164 6.43 -20.06 3.88
CA ASP A 164 6.21 -20.45 2.49
C ASP A 164 7.48 -21.04 1.86
N MET A 165 8.66 -20.47 2.13
CA MET A 165 9.93 -21.00 1.65
C MET A 165 10.25 -22.36 2.26
N ASP A 166 9.99 -22.54 3.56
CA ASP A 166 10.15 -23.84 4.24
C ASP A 166 9.19 -24.90 3.64
N ASN A 167 8.00 -24.49 3.17
CA ASN A 167 7.01 -25.35 2.52
C ASN A 167 7.24 -25.52 1.00
N SER A 168 8.33 -25.00 0.45
CA SER A 168 8.57 -24.91 -1.01
C SER A 168 8.56 -26.27 -1.72
N GLN A 169 8.91 -27.34 -1.05
CA GLN A 169 8.91 -28.70 -1.60
C GLN A 169 7.50 -29.32 -1.69
N ASN A 170 6.55 -28.80 -0.92
CA ASN A 170 5.19 -29.32 -0.82
C ASN A 170 4.18 -28.53 -1.67
N THR A 171 4.62 -27.46 -2.33
CA THR A 171 3.76 -26.65 -3.19
C THR A 171 4.23 -26.74 -4.63
N LYS A 172 3.27 -26.69 -5.56
CA LYS A 172 3.53 -26.63 -7.01
C LYS A 172 3.56 -25.19 -7.53
N LEU A 173 3.57 -24.19 -6.63
CA LEU A 173 3.58 -22.78 -7.03
C LEU A 173 4.88 -22.42 -7.76
N ALA A 174 4.74 -21.67 -8.85
CA ALA A 174 5.87 -21.08 -9.53
C ALA A 174 6.63 -20.13 -8.60
N LYS A 175 7.92 -19.93 -8.85
CA LYS A 175 8.76 -19.03 -8.03
C LYS A 175 8.20 -17.62 -7.92
N SER A 176 7.55 -17.11 -8.99
CA SER A 176 6.88 -15.81 -9.05
C SER A 176 5.66 -15.69 -8.13
N ASP A 177 5.09 -16.82 -7.73
CA ASP A 177 3.83 -16.88 -6.97
C ASP A 177 4.08 -17.22 -5.50
N ARG A 178 5.36 -17.29 -5.10
CA ARG A 178 5.78 -17.53 -3.71
C ARG A 178 5.62 -16.25 -2.88
N ALA A 179 5.57 -16.41 -1.56
CA ALA A 179 5.46 -15.28 -0.65
C ALA A 179 6.64 -14.31 -0.78
N GLU A 180 6.34 -13.03 -0.85
CA GLU A 180 7.35 -11.97 -0.82
C GLU A 180 7.87 -11.75 0.61
N SER A 181 9.13 -11.34 0.75
CA SER A 181 9.61 -10.73 1.99
C SER A 181 9.18 -9.27 2.10
N SER A 182 9.16 -8.72 3.32
CA SER A 182 8.88 -7.29 3.54
C SER A 182 9.82 -6.38 2.74
N ALA A 183 11.11 -6.74 2.63
CA ALA A 183 12.09 -6.01 1.83
C ALA A 183 11.75 -5.99 0.33
N GLN A 184 11.19 -7.07 -0.21
CA GLN A 184 10.75 -7.13 -1.61
C GLN A 184 9.55 -6.22 -1.83
N VAL A 185 8.55 -6.26 -0.93
CA VAL A 185 7.37 -5.38 -1.00
C VAL A 185 7.78 -3.92 -0.89
N GLN A 186 8.60 -3.55 0.11
CA GLN A 186 9.13 -2.20 0.28
C GLN A 186 9.86 -1.70 -0.96
N LYS A 187 10.72 -2.53 -1.54
CA LYS A 187 11.49 -2.18 -2.74
C LYS A 187 10.58 -1.86 -3.93
N ARG A 188 9.59 -2.75 -4.24
CA ARG A 188 8.70 -2.50 -5.39
C ARG A 188 7.79 -1.30 -5.17
N MET A 189 7.21 -1.15 -3.96
CA MET A 189 6.38 0.00 -3.61
C MET A 189 7.14 1.31 -3.73
N ASN A 190 8.37 1.37 -3.18
CA ASN A 190 9.22 2.55 -3.29
C ASN A 190 9.57 2.88 -4.74
N SER A 191 9.98 1.87 -5.53
CA SER A 191 10.31 2.06 -6.95
C SER A 191 9.12 2.62 -7.74
N GLU A 192 7.92 2.07 -7.52
CA GLU A 192 6.73 2.50 -8.24
C GLU A 192 6.28 3.89 -7.84
N LEU A 193 6.24 4.20 -6.54
CA LEU A 193 5.84 5.53 -6.07
C LEU A 193 6.82 6.61 -6.51
N LEU A 194 8.13 6.32 -6.55
CA LEU A 194 9.13 7.22 -7.11
C LEU A 194 8.95 7.40 -8.63
N HIS A 195 8.66 6.33 -9.36
CA HIS A 195 8.36 6.39 -10.79
C HIS A 195 7.13 7.26 -11.06
N ILE A 196 6.04 7.05 -10.33
CA ILE A 196 4.82 7.85 -10.41
C ILE A 196 5.11 9.33 -10.12
N ALA A 197 5.85 9.60 -9.05
CA ALA A 197 6.21 10.98 -8.68
C ALA A 197 7.03 11.66 -9.77
N LYS A 198 8.07 10.99 -10.29
CA LYS A 198 8.93 11.52 -11.35
C LYS A 198 8.16 11.77 -12.65
N THR A 199 7.38 10.79 -13.11
CA THR A 199 6.57 10.91 -14.32
C THR A 199 5.57 12.07 -14.21
N THR A 200 4.91 12.21 -13.05
CA THR A 200 3.96 13.31 -12.81
C THR A 200 4.69 14.66 -12.79
N GLN A 201 5.87 14.73 -12.18
CA GLN A 201 6.68 15.95 -12.14
C GLN A 201 7.14 16.39 -13.54
N GLU A 202 7.58 15.45 -14.37
CA GLU A 202 7.97 15.69 -15.77
C GLU A 202 6.79 16.23 -16.60
N GLN A 203 5.58 15.85 -16.27
CA GLN A 203 4.33 16.33 -16.88
C GLN A 203 3.82 17.66 -16.28
N GLY A 204 4.59 18.35 -15.45
CA GLY A 204 4.25 19.64 -14.87
C GLY A 204 3.64 19.57 -13.46
N GLY A 205 3.78 18.45 -12.76
CA GLY A 205 3.29 18.27 -11.39
C GLY A 205 1.78 18.04 -11.28
N GLY A 206 1.26 18.03 -10.07
CA GLY A 206 -0.17 17.88 -9.78
C GLY A 206 -0.50 16.74 -8.82
N ASN A 207 -1.80 16.48 -8.65
CA ASN A 207 -2.28 15.45 -7.73
C ASN A 207 -2.46 14.11 -8.44
N VAL A 208 -2.09 13.03 -7.75
CA VAL A 208 -2.24 11.65 -8.21
C VAL A 208 -2.94 10.84 -7.14
N LEU A 209 -3.95 10.06 -7.52
CA LEU A 209 -4.57 9.07 -6.64
C LEU A 209 -3.84 7.74 -6.81
N VAL A 210 -3.46 7.11 -5.68
CA VAL A 210 -2.86 5.77 -5.68
C VAL A 210 -3.65 4.87 -4.76
N VAL A 211 -4.19 3.78 -5.30
CA VAL A 211 -4.91 2.76 -4.52
C VAL A 211 -4.08 1.49 -4.43
N SER A 212 -3.72 1.11 -3.23
CA SER A 212 -2.94 -0.09 -2.91
C SER A 212 -3.62 -0.90 -1.80
N SER A 213 -2.86 -1.66 -1.04
CA SER A 213 -3.35 -2.54 0.02
C SER A 213 -2.70 -2.24 1.36
N GLY A 214 -3.35 -2.71 2.44
CA GLY A 214 -3.02 -2.27 3.80
C GLY A 214 -1.61 -2.60 4.24
N MET A 215 -1.15 -3.84 4.07
CA MET A 215 0.19 -4.23 4.49
C MET A 215 1.26 -3.56 3.64
N SER A 216 1.15 -3.57 2.32
CA SER A 216 2.11 -2.91 1.43
C SER A 216 2.26 -1.42 1.72
N ILE A 217 1.17 -0.72 2.07
CA ILE A 217 1.24 0.69 2.48
C ILE A 217 1.97 0.82 3.83
N ASN A 218 1.65 -0.01 4.83
CA ASN A 218 2.31 0.01 6.13
C ASN A 218 3.81 -0.29 6.01
N GLU A 219 4.18 -1.29 5.24
CA GLU A 219 5.57 -1.65 4.99
C GLU A 219 6.33 -0.51 4.30
N TYR A 220 5.74 0.13 3.30
CA TYR A 220 6.33 1.30 2.66
C TYR A 220 6.48 2.47 3.65
N LEU A 221 5.44 2.80 4.42
CA LEU A 221 5.48 3.90 5.39
C LEU A 221 6.52 3.67 6.48
N SER A 222 6.78 2.42 6.87
CA SER A 222 7.83 2.09 7.84
C SER A 222 9.23 2.51 7.39
N THR A 223 9.46 2.61 6.07
CA THR A 223 10.76 2.99 5.50
C THR A 223 10.98 4.50 5.38
N ILE A 224 9.91 5.26 5.23
CA ILE A 224 9.99 6.69 4.87
C ILE A 224 9.49 7.63 5.95
N SER A 225 8.69 7.16 6.89
CA SER A 225 8.05 8.02 7.90
C SER A 225 8.61 7.80 9.30
N LYS A 226 9.25 8.83 9.85
CA LYS A 226 9.66 8.86 11.26
C LYS A 226 8.48 8.87 12.24
N LYS A 227 7.27 9.22 11.76
CA LYS A 227 6.02 9.26 12.55
C LYS A 227 5.21 7.99 12.44
N TYR A 228 5.70 6.99 11.70
CA TYR A 228 5.03 5.71 11.56
C TYR A 228 4.96 4.98 12.91
N ASP A 229 3.77 4.61 13.33
CA ASP A 229 3.50 3.98 14.63
C ASP A 229 3.03 2.51 14.53
N GLY A 230 2.98 1.95 13.32
CA GLY A 230 2.59 0.56 13.08
C GLY A 230 1.10 0.28 13.16
N LYS A 231 0.24 1.30 13.33
CA LYS A 231 -1.21 1.07 13.36
C LYS A 231 -1.75 0.60 12.02
N PRO A 232 -2.77 -0.28 12.03
CA PRO A 232 -3.42 -0.72 10.80
C PRO A 232 -4.12 0.46 10.10
N MET A 233 -4.09 0.41 8.77
CA MET A 233 -4.80 1.36 7.90
C MET A 233 -6.21 0.87 7.60
#